data_b1a21350bb02480e2b6a8a8803d47dc5
#
_entry.id   b1a21350bb02480e2b6a8a8803d47dc5
#
_cell.length_a   1.000
_cell.length_b   1.000
_cell.length_c   1.000
_cell.angle_alpha   90.00
_cell.angle_beta   90.00
_cell.angle_gamma   90.00
#
_symmetry.space_group_name_H-M   'P 1'
#
loop_
_entity.id
_entity.type
_entity.pdbx_description
1 polymer ?
#
loop_
_entity_poly.entity_id
_entity_poly.type
_entity_poly.pdbx_seq_one_letter_code
_entity_poly.pdbx_strand_id
1 'polypeptide(L)'
;NYADRKACTDINIYRQSVDEQFYSYIRPQENGTKSDIRWWKQLNHSRNGLQIVAEAPFSASALHYTIESLDEGIAKAQGHSPEVEKANLTNLCIDKVQMGLGCEDSWGRIARPEYQIPYADYEFTFILTPVKHQVGIE
;
A
#
# COMPACT_ATOMS: atom_id res chain seq x y z
N ASN A 1 -4.48 6.59 2.02
CA ASN A 1 -5.52 6.67 3.01
C ASN A 1 -6.88 6.88 2.34
N TYR A 2 -7.89 6.10 2.73
CA TYR A 2 -9.23 6.19 2.16
C TYR A 2 -10.18 7.08 2.96
N ALA A 3 -9.69 7.90 3.87
CA ALA A 3 -10.53 8.74 4.70
C ALA A 3 -11.43 9.70 3.89
N ASP A 4 -10.99 10.10 2.75
CA ASP A 4 -11.68 10.97 1.79
C ASP A 4 -12.46 10.19 0.72
N ARG A 5 -12.38 8.87 0.68
CA ARG A 5 -13.15 8.00 -0.20
C ARG A 5 -14.45 7.58 0.48
N LYS A 6 -15.54 8.17 0.06
CA LYS A 6 -16.86 7.96 0.67
C LYS A 6 -17.56 6.68 0.22
N ALA A 7 -17.21 6.15 -0.94
CA ALA A 7 -17.71 4.91 -1.46
C ALA A 7 -16.61 4.13 -2.19
N CYS A 8 -16.73 2.80 -2.25
CA CYS A 8 -15.75 1.97 -2.95
C CYS A 8 -15.66 2.25 -4.46
N THR A 9 -16.67 2.88 -5.03
CA THR A 9 -16.72 3.31 -6.44
C THR A 9 -16.11 4.68 -6.69
N ASP A 10 -15.73 5.43 -5.65
CA ASP A 10 -15.14 6.75 -5.81
C ASP A 10 -13.75 6.64 -6.44
N ILE A 11 -13.60 7.23 -7.61
CA ILE A 11 -12.34 7.29 -8.35
C ILE A 11 -11.88 8.75 -8.36
N ASN A 12 -10.65 8.99 -7.90
CA ASN A 12 -10.09 10.33 -7.86
C ASN A 12 -8.56 10.29 -7.97
N ILE A 13 -7.95 11.46 -8.08
CA ILE A 13 -6.50 11.62 -7.98
C ILE A 13 -6.17 12.02 -6.55
N TYR A 14 -5.44 11.15 -5.87
CA TYR A 14 -5.00 11.36 -4.49
C TYR A 14 -3.54 11.76 -4.47
N ARG A 15 -3.18 12.68 -3.58
CA ARG A 15 -1.81 13.11 -3.33
C ARG A 15 -1.55 13.11 -1.84
N GLN A 16 -0.51 12.42 -1.43
CA GLN A 16 -0.10 12.31 -0.04
C GLN A 16 1.42 12.16 0.02
N SER A 17 2.03 12.67 1.08
CA SER A 17 3.40 12.26 1.42
C SER A 17 3.42 10.81 1.90
N VAL A 18 4.60 10.20 1.96
CA VAL A 18 4.76 8.85 2.50
C VAL A 18 4.35 8.81 3.98
N ASP A 19 4.68 9.87 4.73
CA ASP A 19 4.31 9.98 6.14
C ASP A 19 2.79 10.05 6.36
N GLU A 20 2.06 10.74 5.51
CA GLU A 20 0.59 10.81 5.59
C GLU A 20 -0.10 9.51 5.25
N GLN A 21 0.61 8.58 4.63
CA GLN A 21 0.05 7.26 4.29
C GLN A 21 0.12 6.27 5.45
N PHE A 22 1.00 6.52 6.41
CA PHE A 22 1.11 5.67 7.59
C PHE A 22 -0.19 5.72 8.40
N TYR A 23 -0.73 4.55 8.68
CA TYR A 23 -1.88 4.40 9.56
C TYR A 23 -1.39 3.98 10.94
N SER A 24 -1.76 4.74 11.96
CA SER A 24 -1.23 4.56 13.32
C SER A 24 -1.67 3.25 14.02
N TYR A 25 -2.59 2.51 13.44
CA TYR A 25 -3.01 1.20 13.91
C TYR A 25 -2.25 0.11 13.14
N ILE A 26 -1.18 -0.40 13.71
CA ILE A 26 -0.29 -1.35 13.05
C ILE A 26 -0.77 -2.80 13.09
N ARG A 27 -1.82 -3.08 13.83
CA ARG A 27 -2.41 -4.42 13.87
C ARG A 27 -3.88 -4.37 13.44
N PRO A 28 -4.28 -5.35 12.61
CA PRO A 28 -3.46 -6.37 11.92
C PRO A 28 -2.41 -5.73 11.00
N GLN A 29 -1.37 -6.44 10.61
CA GLN A 29 -0.10 -5.96 10.02
C GLN A 29 -0.24 -5.17 8.72
N GLU A 30 -1.33 -5.28 8.03
CA GLU A 30 -1.57 -4.47 6.84
C GLU A 30 -1.66 -2.99 7.23
N ASN A 31 -0.93 -2.14 6.53
CA ASN A 31 -0.86 -0.71 6.85
C ASN A 31 -1.04 0.15 5.60
N GLY A 32 -2.23 0.71 5.47
CA GLY A 32 -2.51 1.78 4.52
C GLY A 32 -2.47 1.40 3.04
N THR A 33 -2.60 0.13 2.67
CA THR A 33 -2.71 -0.26 1.26
C THR A 33 -3.93 0.37 0.59
N LYS A 34 -3.73 0.88 -0.62
CA LYS A 34 -4.75 1.43 -1.49
C LYS A 34 -5.03 0.40 -2.58
N SER A 35 -6.30 0.15 -2.86
CA SER A 35 -6.75 -0.77 -3.91
C SER A 35 -7.29 -0.04 -5.14
N ASP A 36 -7.53 -0.77 -6.21
CA ASP A 36 -8.08 -0.25 -7.48
C ASP A 36 -7.27 0.87 -8.12
N ILE A 37 -5.96 0.84 -7.92
CA ILE A 37 -5.03 1.83 -8.46
C ILE A 37 -4.84 1.60 -9.95
N ARG A 38 -4.96 2.67 -10.73
CA ARG A 38 -4.72 2.64 -12.17
C ARG A 38 -3.33 3.11 -12.55
N TRP A 39 -2.76 3.96 -11.73
CA TRP A 39 -1.38 4.39 -11.81
C TRP A 39 -0.91 4.93 -10.46
N TRP A 40 0.39 4.81 -10.20
CA TRP A 40 1.06 5.33 -9.02
C TRP A 40 2.28 6.14 -9.41
N LYS A 41 2.51 7.27 -8.77
CA LYS A 41 3.76 8.02 -8.87
C LYS A 41 4.38 8.17 -7.50
N GLN A 42 5.60 7.67 -7.37
CA GLN A 42 6.44 7.91 -6.19
C GLN A 42 7.50 8.93 -6.56
N LEU A 43 7.46 10.10 -5.93
CA LEU A 43 8.34 11.21 -6.26
C LEU A 43 9.11 11.67 -5.02
N ASN A 44 10.35 12.11 -5.22
CA ASN A 44 11.13 12.81 -4.22
C ASN A 44 10.79 14.31 -4.20
N HIS A 45 11.44 15.06 -3.29
CA HIS A 45 11.26 16.51 -3.17
C HIS A 45 11.56 17.29 -4.47
N SER A 46 12.48 16.79 -5.29
CA SER A 46 12.80 17.38 -6.59
C SER A 46 11.84 16.96 -7.71
N ARG A 47 10.76 16.28 -7.38
CA ARG A 47 9.74 15.74 -8.30
C ARG A 47 10.30 14.71 -9.31
N ASN A 48 11.43 14.11 -8.99
CA ASN A 48 11.96 12.97 -9.74
C ASN A 48 11.53 11.67 -9.05
N GLY A 49 11.35 10.60 -9.80
CA GLY A 49 10.97 9.32 -9.24
C GLY A 49 10.53 8.31 -10.27
N LEU A 50 9.50 7.55 -9.93
CA LEU A 50 8.96 6.47 -10.74
C LEU A 50 7.46 6.62 -10.92
N GLN A 51 6.99 6.24 -12.09
CA GLN A 51 5.58 5.98 -12.36
C GLN A 51 5.37 4.49 -12.58
N ILE A 52 4.28 3.98 -12.05
CA ILE A 52 3.89 2.57 -12.15
C ILE A 52 2.51 2.52 -12.79
N VAL A 53 2.40 1.67 -13.79
CA VAL A 53 1.15 1.32 -14.48
C VAL A 53 1.13 -0.20 -14.63
N ALA A 54 0.01 -0.83 -14.37
CA ALA A 54 -0.16 -2.26 -14.57
C ALA A 54 -1.20 -2.56 -15.64
N GLU A 55 -1.24 -3.80 -16.09
CA GLU A 55 -2.22 -4.31 -17.08
C GLU A 55 -3.66 -4.25 -16.57
N ALA A 56 -3.84 -4.30 -15.24
CA ALA A 56 -5.10 -4.23 -14.56
C ALA A 56 -4.98 -3.36 -13.31
N PRO A 57 -6.08 -2.91 -12.69
CA PRO A 57 -6.02 -2.24 -11.40
C PRO A 57 -5.28 -3.09 -10.36
N PHE A 58 -4.46 -2.45 -9.55
CA PHE A 58 -3.58 -3.08 -8.58
C PHE A 58 -3.71 -2.44 -7.20
N SER A 59 -3.09 -3.03 -6.22
CA SER A 59 -2.97 -2.45 -4.88
C SER A 59 -1.54 -1.97 -4.63
N ALA A 60 -1.38 -0.91 -3.85
CA ALA A 60 -0.05 -0.43 -3.47
C ALA A 60 -0.06 0.31 -2.13
N SER A 61 1.09 0.28 -1.47
CA SER A 61 1.39 1.10 -0.30
C SER A 61 2.82 1.64 -0.38
N ALA A 62 3.06 2.79 0.22
CA ALA A 62 4.40 3.36 0.35
C ALA A 62 4.57 3.87 1.79
N LEU A 63 5.53 3.32 2.51
CA LEU A 63 5.77 3.61 3.91
C LEU A 63 7.25 3.79 4.20
N HIS A 64 7.59 4.58 5.22
CA HIS A 64 8.94 4.64 5.79
C HIS A 64 9.15 3.56 6.87
N TYR A 65 8.58 2.39 6.65
CA TYR A 65 8.67 1.24 7.54
C TYR A 65 8.90 -0.02 6.71
N THR A 66 9.65 -0.96 7.25
CA THR A 66 9.77 -2.28 6.63
C THR A 66 8.63 -3.19 7.08
N ILE A 67 8.40 -4.25 6.34
CA ILE A 67 7.40 -5.27 6.72
C ILE A 67 7.78 -5.88 8.07
N GLU A 68 9.07 -6.15 8.28
CA GLU A 68 9.59 -6.73 9.53
C GLU A 68 9.41 -5.80 10.72
N SER A 69 9.49 -4.47 10.53
CA SER A 69 9.24 -3.51 11.61
C SER A 69 7.76 -3.39 11.97
N LEU A 70 6.88 -3.69 11.03
CA LEU A 70 5.43 -3.68 11.24
C LEU A 70 4.87 -5.01 11.70
N ASP A 71 5.56 -6.13 11.39
CA ASP A 71 5.19 -7.48 11.81
C ASP A 71 6.33 -8.12 12.63
N GLU A 72 6.11 -8.24 13.92
CA GLU A 72 7.06 -8.85 14.87
C GLU A 72 7.13 -10.39 14.77
N GLY A 73 6.48 -10.98 13.79
CA GLY A 73 6.47 -12.42 13.59
C GLY A 73 5.59 -13.21 14.56
N ILE A 74 5.94 -14.44 14.83
CA ILE A 74 5.12 -15.40 15.61
C ILE A 74 5.04 -14.99 17.09
N ALA A 75 6.14 -14.57 17.67
CA ALA A 75 6.24 -14.18 19.09
C ALA A 75 5.93 -12.69 19.27
N LYS A 76 4.70 -12.31 18.98
CA LYS A 76 4.26 -10.89 18.96
C LYS A 76 4.36 -10.23 20.32
N ALA A 77 5.24 -9.24 20.45
CA ALA A 77 5.39 -8.44 21.67
C ALA A 77 4.29 -7.37 21.84
N GLN A 78 3.44 -7.18 20.85
CA GLN A 78 2.37 -6.19 20.82
C GLN A 78 2.82 -4.73 21.01
N GLY A 79 3.87 -4.34 20.29
CA GLY A 79 4.34 -2.96 20.25
C GLY A 79 3.24 -1.97 19.83
N HIS A 80 3.35 -0.76 20.33
CA HIS A 80 2.47 0.34 19.95
C HIS A 80 3.05 1.13 18.79
N SER A 81 2.18 1.82 18.05
CA SER A 81 2.58 2.63 16.89
C SER A 81 3.77 3.58 17.14
N PRO A 82 3.89 4.28 18.29
CA PRO A 82 5.04 5.11 18.58
C PRO A 82 6.36 4.35 18.80
N GLU A 83 6.30 3.05 19.05
CA GLU A 83 7.47 2.19 19.30
C GLU A 83 8.08 1.65 18.00
N VAL A 84 7.39 1.81 16.88
CA VAL A 84 7.88 1.38 15.57
C VAL A 84 8.74 2.49 14.97
N GLU A 85 10.01 2.21 14.80
CA GLU A 85 10.98 3.17 14.26
C GLU A 85 10.88 3.29 12.75
N LYS A 86 10.94 4.53 12.25
CA LYS A 86 11.03 4.79 10.82
C LYS A 86 12.35 4.31 10.26
N ALA A 87 12.30 3.63 9.14
CA ALA A 87 13.47 3.28 8.35
C ALA A 87 13.87 4.44 7.42
N ASN A 88 15.17 4.60 7.17
CA ASN A 88 15.68 5.56 6.21
C ASN A 88 15.52 5.05 4.76
N LEU A 89 14.32 4.69 4.41
CA LEU A 89 13.92 4.21 3.08
C LEU A 89 12.43 4.44 2.85
N THR A 90 12.00 4.27 1.62
CA THR A 90 10.58 4.11 1.29
C THR A 90 10.38 2.67 0.82
N ASN A 91 9.63 1.91 1.59
CA ASN A 91 9.16 0.59 1.19
C ASN A 91 7.91 0.76 0.33
N LEU A 92 7.99 0.40 -0.94
CA LEU A 92 6.92 0.47 -1.91
C LEU A 92 6.45 -0.95 -2.25
N CYS A 93 5.25 -1.29 -1.83
CA CYS A 93 4.60 -2.56 -2.19
C CYS A 93 3.68 -2.34 -3.39
N ILE A 94 3.70 -3.27 -4.34
CA ILE A 94 2.85 -3.29 -5.53
C ILE A 94 2.28 -4.69 -5.65
N ASP A 95 0.98 -4.83 -5.46
CA ASP A 95 0.33 -6.12 -5.35
C ASP A 95 -0.73 -6.29 -6.43
N LYS A 96 -0.74 -7.45 -7.07
CA LYS A 96 -1.81 -7.84 -8.00
C LYS A 96 -3.15 -7.91 -7.28
N VAL A 97 -3.16 -8.55 -6.13
CA VAL A 97 -4.36 -8.82 -5.33
C VAL A 97 -3.99 -8.96 -3.86
N GLN A 98 -4.91 -8.61 -3.00
CA GLN A 98 -4.82 -8.87 -1.56
C GLN A 98 -6.01 -9.68 -1.09
N MET A 99 -5.78 -10.57 -0.14
CA MET A 99 -6.86 -11.33 0.48
C MET A 99 -7.75 -10.40 1.31
N GLY A 100 -9.05 -10.56 1.17
CA GLY A 100 -10.02 -9.84 1.99
C GLY A 100 -9.96 -10.26 3.46
N LEU A 101 -10.34 -9.35 4.34
CA LEU A 101 -10.54 -9.64 5.76
C LEU A 101 -11.94 -10.20 5.99
N GLY A 102 -12.13 -11.01 7.05
CA GLY A 102 -13.41 -11.62 7.38
C GLY A 102 -14.50 -10.62 7.72
N CYS A 103 -14.14 -9.52 8.37
CA CYS A 103 -15.03 -8.40 8.74
C CYS A 103 -16.14 -8.74 9.75
N GLU A 104 -16.32 -9.99 10.15
CA GLU A 104 -17.32 -10.40 11.14
C GLU A 104 -16.75 -10.45 12.56
N ASP A 105 -15.51 -10.89 12.69
CA ASP A 105 -14.75 -10.89 13.93
C ASP A 105 -13.25 -10.83 13.69
N SER A 106 -12.48 -10.64 14.77
CA SER A 106 -11.00 -10.60 14.72
C SER A 106 -10.35 -11.96 15.06
N TRP A 107 -11.13 -13.00 15.25
CA TRP A 107 -10.68 -14.22 15.92
C TRP A 107 -10.40 -15.37 14.96
N GLY A 108 -10.71 -15.24 13.71
CA GLY A 108 -10.41 -16.28 12.73
C GLY A 108 -11.48 -16.49 11.67
N ARG A 109 -12.46 -15.63 11.58
CA ARG A 109 -13.37 -15.66 10.46
C ARG A 109 -12.63 -15.32 9.18
N ILE A 110 -12.57 -16.26 8.28
CA ILE A 110 -11.97 -16.04 6.97
C ILE A 110 -12.89 -15.21 6.07
N ALA A 111 -12.31 -14.51 5.10
CA ALA A 111 -13.06 -13.76 4.10
C ALA A 111 -14.00 -14.68 3.32
N ARG A 112 -15.07 -14.11 2.76
CA ARG A 112 -15.94 -14.84 1.84
C ARG A 112 -15.13 -15.36 0.65
N PRO A 113 -15.56 -16.47 0.01
CA PRO A 113 -14.81 -17.11 -1.07
C PRO A 113 -14.38 -16.16 -2.19
N GLU A 114 -15.20 -15.19 -2.55
CA GLU A 114 -14.93 -14.20 -3.59
C GLU A 114 -13.80 -13.21 -3.23
N TYR A 115 -13.44 -13.12 -1.96
CA TYR A 115 -12.36 -12.25 -1.44
C TYR A 115 -11.14 -13.04 -0.95
N GLN A 116 -11.14 -14.35 -1.15
CA GLN A 116 -10.00 -15.20 -0.84
C GLN A 116 -9.06 -15.29 -2.05
N ILE A 117 -7.79 -15.51 -1.79
CA ILE A 117 -6.80 -15.80 -2.82
C ILE A 117 -6.67 -17.33 -2.89
N PRO A 118 -7.19 -17.99 -3.94
CA PRO A 118 -7.07 -19.44 -4.08
C PRO A 118 -5.61 -19.83 -4.32
N TYR A 119 -5.26 -21.07 -3.99
CA TYR A 119 -3.97 -21.63 -4.37
C TYR A 119 -3.98 -21.88 -5.88
N ALA A 120 -3.21 -21.07 -6.62
CA ALA A 120 -3.16 -21.09 -8.08
C ALA A 120 -1.87 -20.43 -8.58
N ASP A 121 -1.59 -20.56 -9.87
CA ASP A 121 -0.54 -19.79 -10.52
C ASP A 121 -1.04 -18.36 -10.78
N TYR A 122 -0.15 -17.38 -10.53
CA TYR A 122 -0.46 -15.97 -10.74
C TYR A 122 0.60 -15.32 -11.64
N GLU A 123 0.12 -14.54 -12.57
CA GLU A 123 0.96 -13.66 -13.39
C GLU A 123 0.55 -12.21 -13.14
N PHE A 124 1.52 -11.31 -13.02
CA PHE A 124 1.27 -9.89 -12.82
C PHE A 124 2.32 -9.08 -13.57
N THR A 125 1.86 -8.24 -14.48
CA THR A 125 2.71 -7.39 -15.30
C THR A 125 2.47 -5.92 -14.97
N PHE A 126 3.55 -5.21 -14.68
CA PHE A 126 3.53 -3.76 -14.50
C PHE A 126 4.76 -3.10 -15.12
N ILE A 127 4.64 -1.83 -15.47
CA ILE A 127 5.69 -1.03 -16.09
C ILE A 127 6.16 0.04 -15.12
N LEU A 128 7.47 0.09 -14.89
CA LEU A 128 8.13 1.16 -14.16
C LEU A 128 8.73 2.16 -15.15
N THR A 129 8.27 3.40 -15.09
CA THR A 129 8.78 4.48 -15.94
C THR A 129 9.45 5.54 -15.08
N PRO A 130 10.72 5.92 -15.35
CA PRO A 130 11.35 7.04 -14.67
C PRO A 130 10.59 8.35 -14.93
N VAL A 131 10.39 9.13 -13.88
CA VAL A 131 9.82 10.47 -13.94
C VAL A 131 10.92 11.47 -13.62
N LYS A 132 11.18 12.39 -14.53
CA LYS A 132 12.09 13.51 -14.32
C LYS A 132 11.30 14.82 -14.34
N HIS A 133 11.63 15.69 -13.38
CA HIS A 133 11.12 17.05 -13.41
C HIS A 133 11.81 17.82 -14.53
N GLN A 134 11.04 18.22 -15.54
CA GLN A 134 11.53 19.16 -16.56
C GLN A 134 11.40 20.57 -15.96
N VAL A 135 12.53 21.21 -15.68
CA VAL A 135 12.56 22.66 -15.46
C VAL A 135 12.29 23.27 -16.83
N GLY A 136 11.14 23.90 -16.98
CA GLY A 136 10.85 24.67 -18.20
C GLY A 136 11.93 25.71 -18.38
N ILE A 137 12.56 25.72 -19.55
CA ILE A 137 13.36 26.85 -19.99
C ILE A 137 12.32 27.88 -20.44
N GLU A 138 12.09 28.91 -19.61
CA GLU A 138 11.42 30.12 -20.02
C GLU A 138 12.34 30.95 -20.95
#